data_b9f88f76496c36d79460b97073695c53
#
_entry.id   b9f88f76496c36d79460b97073695c53
#
_cell.length_a   1.000
_cell.length_b   1.000
_cell.length_c   1.000
_cell.angle_alpha   90.00
_cell.angle_beta   90.00
_cell.angle_gamma   90.00
#
_symmetry.space_group_name_H-M   'P 1'
#
loop_
_entity.id
_entity.type
_entity.pdbx_description
1 polymer ?
#
loop_
_entity_poly.entity_id
_entity_poly.type
_entity_poly.pdbx_seq_one_letter_code
_entity_poly.pdbx_strand_id
1 'polypeptide(L)'
;MNFVNTYTYWLACGLLLLLTISCRKDAPAIEEPRPVFGEPVIRPKGQPVGNAVSTVIDATGGALWFHGAVRLEVPPGAVEQPTTFGIQPIANTLHDASPYPAFRLTPEGTRFKKPIKVSFFYEPQTDGAPQTRMVAFQNDKGVWCGVSTALDEAQHRLTVATTHFSDWVWFDLLSLRKERESIGAGGTVNLQLLQQVLGELVPANHIDSVSLGAMDDIGYWKEDVTVSNWKIVSGPGKLEPQANKYGKLGDAVYTAPAIINEATEVEIQVEVESKYGYISDPTAPNGRRKLGKLILLTKILLEPDHYFFLEVDGVRHDLSKGASGAVMGGQITVSSANEAGVAVTLGCFGIGSGTYPGGIKAGESFILVSIPAHGMRRSFHNVYVQCPEIHYSGVTEVGITDVAIEGTFSGTVYYSDQACGYSDSKSVKCTFKIKQH
;
A
#
# COMPACT_ATOMS: atom_id res chain seq x y z
N MET A 1 41.08 70.50 58.68
CA MET A 1 40.62 71.36 57.60
C MET A 1 41.00 70.73 56.29
N ASN A 2 40.04 70.09 55.61
CA ASN A 2 39.92 70.03 54.18
C ASN A 2 38.72 69.09 53.85
N PHE A 3 37.59 69.73 53.70
CA PHE A 3 36.41 69.16 53.07
C PHE A 3 36.53 69.44 51.57
N VAL A 4 37.01 68.45 50.84
CA VAL A 4 36.83 68.35 49.38
C VAL A 4 37.05 66.91 49.01
N ASN A 5 36.10 66.29 48.26
CA ASN A 5 36.19 65.08 47.54
C ASN A 5 35.26 63.90 47.91
N THR A 6 34.05 64.19 48.42
CA THR A 6 33.04 63.12 48.52
C THR A 6 31.99 63.18 47.41
N TYR A 7 31.93 64.22 46.60
CA TYR A 7 30.90 64.40 45.53
C TYR A 7 31.32 63.86 44.17
N THR A 8 32.61 63.66 43.95
CA THR A 8 33.13 63.15 42.67
C THR A 8 32.99 61.62 42.48
N TYR A 9 32.90 60.83 43.53
CA TYR A 9 32.72 59.40 43.45
C TYR A 9 31.28 58.99 43.22
N TRP A 10 30.30 59.76 43.59
CA TRP A 10 28.88 59.42 43.32
C TRP A 10 28.46 59.73 41.89
N LEU A 11 29.09 60.65 41.20
CA LEU A 11 28.83 60.94 39.79
C LEU A 11 29.49 59.93 38.87
N ALA A 12 30.62 59.33 39.25
CA ALA A 12 31.29 58.33 38.50
C ALA A 12 30.57 56.97 38.59
N CYS A 13 29.98 56.55 39.72
CA CYS A 13 29.19 55.36 39.89
C CYS A 13 27.82 55.49 39.24
N GLY A 14 27.19 56.65 39.20
CA GLY A 14 25.92 56.85 38.50
C GLY A 14 26.04 56.79 36.99
N LEU A 15 27.17 57.15 36.40
CA LEU A 15 27.40 57.13 34.97
C LEU A 15 27.79 55.72 34.47
N LEU A 16 28.36 54.86 35.35
CA LEU A 16 28.66 53.49 35.00
C LEU A 16 27.45 52.56 35.05
N LEU A 17 26.39 52.91 35.79
CA LEU A 17 25.14 52.14 35.82
C LEU A 17 24.20 52.38 34.62
N LEU A 18 24.43 53.48 33.88
CA LEU A 18 23.62 53.81 32.68
C LEU A 18 24.12 53.20 31.38
N LEU A 19 25.28 52.53 31.38
CA LEU A 19 25.84 51.87 30.19
C LEU A 19 25.56 50.37 30.07
N THR A 20 24.81 49.78 30.99
CA THR A 20 24.44 48.33 30.92
C THR A 20 22.99 48.10 30.45
N ILE A 21 22.28 49.10 29.96
CA ILE A 21 21.08 48.86 29.15
C ILE A 21 21.57 48.57 27.73
N SER A 22 22.24 47.44 27.60
CA SER A 22 22.39 46.76 26.31
C SER A 22 20.98 46.43 25.82
N CYS A 23 20.51 47.19 24.83
CA CYS A 23 19.41 46.71 24.01
C CYS A 23 19.75 45.29 23.57
N ARG A 24 19.21 44.29 24.26
CA ARG A 24 18.93 43.03 23.58
C ARG A 24 18.02 43.46 22.44
N LYS A 25 18.53 43.52 21.22
CA LYS A 25 17.71 43.35 20.04
C LYS A 25 17.05 42.00 20.27
N ASP A 26 15.81 42.01 20.69
CA ASP A 26 14.98 40.82 20.61
C ASP A 26 15.18 40.33 19.18
N ALA A 27 15.75 39.15 19.02
CA ALA A 27 15.79 38.50 17.71
C ALA A 27 14.34 38.55 17.21
N PRO A 28 14.10 38.96 15.97
CA PRO A 28 12.74 39.00 15.45
C PRO A 28 12.10 37.65 15.77
N ALA A 29 10.99 37.67 16.49
CA ALA A 29 10.22 36.48 16.78
C ALA A 29 10.03 35.83 15.41
N ILE A 30 10.54 34.61 15.24
CA ILE A 30 10.32 33.84 14.02
C ILE A 30 8.80 33.69 13.98
N GLU A 31 8.16 34.46 13.10
CA GLU A 31 6.71 34.36 12.91
C GLU A 31 6.44 32.98 12.38
N GLU A 32 5.83 32.13 13.22
CA GLU A 32 5.48 30.77 12.82
C GLU A 32 4.46 30.87 11.68
N PRO A 33 4.63 30.07 10.64
CA PRO A 33 3.69 30.07 9.52
C PRO A 33 2.29 29.75 10.05
N ARG A 34 1.31 30.55 9.64
CA ARG A 34 -0.09 30.28 9.98
C ARG A 34 -0.53 29.02 9.26
N PRO A 35 -1.29 28.13 9.94
CA PRO A 35 -1.82 26.95 9.29
C PRO A 35 -2.68 27.33 8.08
N VAL A 36 -2.51 26.60 6.99
CA VAL A 36 -3.34 26.73 5.79
C VAL A 36 -4.37 25.62 5.84
N PHE A 37 -5.64 26.00 5.88
CA PHE A 37 -6.76 25.07 5.87
C PHE A 37 -7.29 24.89 4.45
N GLY A 38 -7.64 23.65 4.11
CA GLY A 38 -8.23 23.30 2.82
C GLY A 38 -9.74 23.12 2.89
N GLU A 39 -10.37 23.20 1.73
CA GLU A 39 -11.79 22.93 1.60
C GLU A 39 -12.09 21.44 1.81
N PRO A 40 -13.13 21.11 2.58
CA PRO A 40 -13.53 19.73 2.80
C PRO A 40 -14.04 19.08 1.51
N VAL A 41 -13.70 17.80 1.30
CA VAL A 41 -14.19 17.01 0.17
C VAL A 41 -15.38 16.17 0.61
N ILE A 42 -16.50 16.28 -0.12
CA ILE A 42 -17.69 15.44 0.07
C ILE A 42 -17.50 14.14 -0.70
N ARG A 43 -17.68 13.01 -0.03
CA ARG A 43 -17.54 11.66 -0.59
C ARG A 43 -18.80 10.84 -0.36
N PRO A 44 -19.14 9.90 -1.25
CA PRO A 44 -20.26 8.99 -1.03
C PRO A 44 -19.97 8.06 0.15
N LYS A 45 -21.01 7.48 0.75
CA LYS A 45 -20.85 6.37 1.70
C LYS A 45 -20.29 5.14 1.02
N GLY A 46 -19.36 4.46 1.71
CA GLY A 46 -18.74 3.22 1.22
C GLY A 46 -19.79 2.10 1.08
N GLN A 47 -19.70 1.34 -0.03
CA GLN A 47 -20.52 0.15 -0.21
C GLN A 47 -19.95 -1.02 0.60
N PRO A 48 -20.80 -1.89 1.18
CA PRO A 48 -20.34 -3.09 1.87
C PRO A 48 -19.46 -3.98 0.99
N VAL A 49 -18.35 -4.47 1.55
CA VAL A 49 -17.44 -5.43 0.93
C VAL A 49 -17.17 -6.55 1.94
N GLY A 50 -17.52 -7.77 1.62
CA GLY A 50 -17.40 -8.91 2.55
C GLY A 50 -18.48 -8.94 3.63
N ASN A 51 -18.29 -9.83 4.62
CA ASN A 51 -19.28 -10.12 5.66
C ASN A 51 -19.06 -9.26 6.90
N ALA A 52 -20.15 -8.82 7.52
CA ALA A 52 -20.14 -8.14 8.81
C ALA A 52 -19.97 -9.14 9.95
N VAL A 53 -19.45 -8.66 11.08
CA VAL A 53 -19.54 -9.32 12.38
C VAL A 53 -20.43 -8.50 13.29
N SER A 54 -21.17 -9.16 14.20
CA SER A 54 -21.99 -8.48 15.18
C SER A 54 -22.10 -9.25 16.49
N THR A 55 -22.40 -8.52 17.56
CA THR A 55 -22.69 -9.08 18.90
C THR A 55 -23.64 -8.17 19.65
N VAL A 56 -24.36 -8.73 20.62
CA VAL A 56 -25.19 -7.95 21.54
C VAL A 56 -24.36 -7.60 22.77
N ILE A 57 -24.30 -6.32 23.13
CA ILE A 57 -23.63 -5.81 24.32
C ILE A 57 -24.68 -5.06 25.17
N ASP A 58 -24.71 -5.30 26.45
CA ASP A 58 -25.62 -4.67 27.38
C ASP A 58 -24.91 -3.64 28.29
N ALA A 59 -25.58 -3.23 29.38
CA ALA A 59 -25.06 -2.24 30.31
C ALA A 59 -23.77 -2.66 31.05
N THR A 60 -23.42 -3.93 31.05
CA THR A 60 -22.16 -4.43 31.65
C THR A 60 -20.94 -4.18 30.79
N GLY A 61 -21.15 -3.78 29.52
CA GLY A 61 -20.11 -3.55 28.54
C GLY A 61 -19.64 -4.84 27.85
N GLY A 62 -18.64 -4.71 26.99
CA GLY A 62 -18.11 -5.85 26.23
C GLY A 62 -17.16 -5.44 25.14
N ALA A 63 -16.84 -6.36 24.26
CA ALA A 63 -15.98 -6.10 23.13
C ALA A 63 -16.45 -6.84 21.86
N LEU A 64 -16.16 -6.27 20.71
CA LEU A 64 -16.35 -6.90 19.40
C LEU A 64 -15.05 -6.77 18.59
N TRP A 65 -14.69 -7.85 17.94
CA TRP A 65 -13.43 -7.95 17.20
C TRP A 65 -13.68 -8.38 15.74
N PHE A 66 -13.05 -7.68 14.80
CA PHE A 66 -13.10 -8.02 13.37
C PHE A 66 -11.72 -8.45 12.87
N HIS A 67 -11.49 -9.75 12.76
CA HIS A 67 -10.35 -10.40 12.06
C HIS A 67 -8.96 -9.74 12.26
N GLY A 68 -8.66 -9.24 13.45
CA GLY A 68 -7.38 -8.57 13.72
C GLY A 68 -7.27 -7.13 13.18
N ALA A 69 -8.27 -6.62 12.45
CA ALA A 69 -8.22 -5.29 11.86
C ALA A 69 -8.85 -4.20 12.73
N VAL A 70 -10.00 -4.48 13.36
CA VAL A 70 -10.72 -3.50 14.20
C VAL A 70 -11.25 -4.14 15.47
N ARG A 71 -11.13 -3.41 16.58
CA ARG A 71 -11.67 -3.80 17.89
C ARG A 71 -12.49 -2.66 18.50
N LEU A 72 -13.69 -2.99 18.94
CA LEU A 72 -14.53 -2.13 19.76
C LEU A 72 -14.42 -2.58 21.22
N GLU A 73 -14.23 -1.63 22.14
CA GLU A 73 -14.29 -1.86 23.59
C GLU A 73 -15.37 -0.93 24.16
N VAL A 74 -16.51 -1.53 24.53
CA VAL A 74 -17.67 -0.82 25.07
C VAL A 74 -17.60 -0.86 26.58
N PRO A 75 -17.40 0.27 27.26
CA PRO A 75 -17.28 0.28 28.72
C PRO A 75 -18.64 0.09 29.40
N PRO A 76 -18.68 -0.39 30.64
CA PRO A 76 -19.91 -0.50 31.41
C PRO A 76 -20.67 0.82 31.50
N GLY A 77 -21.98 0.77 31.21
CA GLY A 77 -22.85 1.94 31.20
C GLY A 77 -22.74 2.85 29.95
N ALA A 78 -22.10 2.41 28.87
CA ALA A 78 -22.13 3.09 27.58
C ALA A 78 -23.48 2.97 26.90
N VAL A 79 -24.18 1.86 27.10
CA VAL A 79 -25.56 1.61 26.71
C VAL A 79 -26.39 1.21 27.93
N GLU A 80 -27.69 1.46 27.87
CA GLU A 80 -28.64 1.10 28.99
C GLU A 80 -29.36 -0.22 28.73
N GLN A 81 -29.57 -0.52 27.45
CA GLN A 81 -30.30 -1.69 26.99
C GLN A 81 -29.40 -2.56 26.11
N PRO A 82 -29.67 -3.87 26.03
CA PRO A 82 -28.99 -4.72 25.08
C PRO A 82 -29.05 -4.15 23.69
N THR A 83 -27.88 -3.89 23.10
CA THR A 83 -27.71 -3.19 21.82
C THR A 83 -26.84 -4.04 20.90
N THR A 84 -27.25 -4.22 19.66
CA THR A 84 -26.45 -4.93 18.66
C THR A 84 -25.37 -4.03 18.11
N PHE A 85 -24.12 -4.37 18.38
CA PHE A 85 -22.93 -3.75 17.82
C PHE A 85 -22.46 -4.53 16.60
N GLY A 86 -22.02 -3.84 15.56
CA GLY A 86 -21.55 -4.45 14.33
C GLY A 86 -20.34 -3.74 13.74
N ILE A 87 -19.53 -4.50 12.99
CA ILE A 87 -18.42 -4.02 12.17
C ILE A 87 -18.61 -4.60 10.77
N GLN A 88 -18.84 -3.74 9.77
CA GLN A 88 -19.02 -4.08 8.37
C GLN A 88 -17.87 -3.50 7.56
N PRO A 89 -17.03 -4.31 6.89
CA PRO A 89 -16.08 -3.77 5.92
C PRO A 89 -16.82 -3.08 4.78
N ILE A 90 -16.31 -1.92 4.36
CA ILE A 90 -16.87 -1.13 3.28
C ILE A 90 -15.77 -0.68 2.33
N ALA A 91 -16.16 -0.31 1.10
CA ALA A 91 -15.27 0.36 0.16
C ALA A 91 -14.78 1.68 0.78
N ASN A 92 -13.46 1.89 0.79
CA ASN A 92 -12.88 3.13 1.27
C ASN A 92 -13.12 4.25 0.25
N THR A 93 -13.78 5.32 0.69
CA THR A 93 -14.10 6.48 -0.14
C THR A 93 -13.29 7.74 0.24
N LEU A 94 -12.39 7.64 1.23
CA LEU A 94 -11.57 8.79 1.64
C LEU A 94 -10.64 9.23 0.50
N HIS A 95 -9.94 8.28 -0.12
CA HIS A 95 -9.07 8.52 -1.27
C HIS A 95 -9.40 7.53 -2.38
N ASP A 96 -9.23 7.96 -3.62
CA ASP A 96 -9.33 7.07 -4.78
C ASP A 96 -8.21 6.02 -4.69
N ALA A 97 -8.57 4.74 -4.83
CA ALA A 97 -7.66 3.60 -4.73
C ALA A 97 -6.86 3.51 -3.41
N SER A 98 -7.45 3.92 -2.29
CA SER A 98 -6.81 3.74 -0.97
C SER A 98 -6.59 2.26 -0.65
N PRO A 99 -5.37 1.85 -0.27
CA PRO A 99 -5.10 0.46 0.12
C PRO A 99 -5.65 0.12 1.51
N TYR A 100 -6.09 1.12 2.28
CA TYR A 100 -6.50 0.92 3.66
C TYR A 100 -7.97 0.53 3.76
N PRO A 101 -8.32 -0.47 4.59
CA PRO A 101 -9.70 -0.87 4.76
C PRO A 101 -10.52 0.20 5.50
N ALA A 102 -11.79 0.37 5.12
CA ALA A 102 -12.75 1.19 5.83
C ALA A 102 -13.85 0.31 6.44
N PHE A 103 -14.46 0.77 7.52
CA PHE A 103 -15.43 -0.01 8.28
C PHE A 103 -16.61 0.86 8.69
N ARG A 104 -17.82 0.35 8.46
CA ARG A 104 -19.04 0.89 9.05
C ARG A 104 -19.23 0.28 10.41
N LEU A 105 -19.31 1.13 11.43
CA LEU A 105 -19.62 0.72 12.79
C LEU A 105 -21.08 0.99 13.08
N THR A 106 -21.77 0.02 13.70
CA THR A 106 -23.19 0.12 14.06
C THR A 106 -23.42 -0.10 15.55
N PRO A 107 -24.49 0.51 16.13
CA PRO A 107 -25.58 1.25 15.49
C PRO A 107 -25.19 2.67 15.08
N GLU A 108 -25.44 3.04 13.79
CA GLU A 108 -25.30 4.42 13.35
C GLU A 108 -26.39 5.31 14.00
N GLY A 109 -26.11 6.62 14.13
CA GLY A 109 -27.06 7.59 14.68
C GLY A 109 -27.31 7.48 16.20
N THR A 110 -26.72 6.49 16.86
CA THR A 110 -26.81 6.33 18.31
C THR A 110 -25.74 7.14 19.00
N ARG A 111 -26.13 7.86 20.07
CA ARG A 111 -25.19 8.54 20.97
C ARG A 111 -24.99 7.70 22.22
N PHE A 112 -23.73 7.29 22.45
CA PHE A 112 -23.37 6.51 23.63
C PHE A 112 -23.15 7.41 24.85
N LYS A 113 -23.53 6.94 26.04
CA LYS A 113 -23.38 7.71 27.27
C LYS A 113 -21.95 7.85 27.73
N LYS A 114 -21.09 6.90 27.34
CA LYS A 114 -19.64 6.92 27.59
C LYS A 114 -18.90 6.66 26.29
N PRO A 115 -17.71 7.23 26.13
CA PRO A 115 -16.90 6.97 24.95
C PRO A 115 -16.57 5.48 24.80
N ILE A 116 -16.76 4.96 23.61
CA ILE A 116 -16.35 3.63 23.18
C ILE A 116 -14.97 3.76 22.59
N LYS A 117 -14.09 2.85 22.94
CA LYS A 117 -12.75 2.78 22.39
C LYS A 117 -12.76 1.96 21.11
N VAL A 118 -12.29 2.56 20.02
CA VAL A 118 -12.12 1.91 18.73
C VAL A 118 -10.63 1.82 18.43
N SER A 119 -10.15 0.60 18.20
CA SER A 119 -8.75 0.34 17.86
C SER A 119 -8.66 -0.25 16.46
N PHE A 120 -7.79 0.34 15.64
CA PHE A 120 -7.44 -0.14 14.30
C PHE A 120 -6.03 -0.72 14.35
N PHE A 121 -5.84 -1.86 13.72
CA PHE A 121 -4.54 -2.53 13.65
C PHE A 121 -4.04 -2.48 12.21
N TYR A 122 -2.74 -2.28 12.05
CA TYR A 122 -2.08 -2.20 10.74
C TYR A 122 -0.89 -3.15 10.67
N GLU A 123 -0.57 -3.60 9.47
CA GLU A 123 0.58 -4.48 9.26
C GLU A 123 1.90 -3.71 9.36
N PRO A 124 2.97 -4.33 9.93
CA PRO A 124 4.27 -3.68 10.11
C PRO A 124 4.92 -3.18 8.83
N GLN A 125 4.67 -3.88 7.71
CA GLN A 125 5.25 -3.58 6.40
C GLN A 125 4.39 -2.61 5.56
N THR A 126 3.34 -2.04 6.16
CA THR A 126 2.51 -1.05 5.45
C THR A 126 3.36 0.18 5.12
N ASP A 127 3.33 0.59 3.85
CA ASP A 127 3.99 1.81 3.38
C ASP A 127 3.60 3.02 4.24
N GLY A 128 4.47 4.03 4.30
CA GLY A 128 4.25 5.23 5.08
C GLY A 128 4.99 5.25 6.42
N ALA A 129 4.74 6.28 7.22
CA ALA A 129 5.34 6.49 8.53
C ALA A 129 4.25 6.41 9.62
N PRO A 130 4.31 5.44 10.54
CA PRO A 130 3.29 5.28 11.58
C PRO A 130 2.95 6.57 12.35
N GLN A 131 3.94 7.44 12.58
CA GLN A 131 3.79 8.71 13.29
C GLN A 131 2.86 9.71 12.58
N THR A 132 2.61 9.49 11.28
CA THR A 132 1.68 10.34 10.49
C THR A 132 0.27 9.77 10.42
N ARG A 133 0.01 8.59 10.98
CA ARG A 133 -1.28 7.92 10.90
C ARG A 133 -2.34 8.60 11.77
N MET A 134 -3.51 8.73 11.18
CA MET A 134 -4.71 9.23 11.85
C MET A 134 -5.90 8.35 11.54
N VAL A 135 -6.91 8.44 12.41
CA VAL A 135 -8.24 7.84 12.19
C VAL A 135 -9.20 8.95 11.79
N ALA A 136 -10.11 8.65 10.87
CA ALA A 136 -11.20 9.52 10.46
C ALA A 136 -12.54 8.79 10.49
N PHE A 137 -13.61 9.57 10.68
CA PHE A 137 -14.98 9.13 10.48
C PHE A 137 -15.66 9.97 9.40
N GLN A 138 -16.67 9.40 8.73
CA GLN A 138 -17.48 10.13 7.78
C GLN A 138 -18.72 10.70 8.48
N ASN A 139 -18.94 12.01 8.38
CA ASN A 139 -20.11 12.67 8.96
C ASN A 139 -21.35 12.54 8.05
N ASP A 140 -22.50 13.02 8.54
CA ASP A 140 -23.79 12.95 7.81
C ASP A 140 -23.82 13.73 6.49
N LYS A 141 -22.88 14.68 6.31
CA LYS A 141 -22.72 15.46 5.07
C LYS A 141 -21.81 14.76 4.04
N GLY A 142 -21.27 13.59 4.36
CA GLY A 142 -20.34 12.87 3.50
C GLY A 142 -18.90 13.39 3.58
N VAL A 143 -18.58 14.23 4.55
CA VAL A 143 -17.21 14.73 4.77
C VAL A 143 -16.49 13.80 5.73
N TRP A 144 -15.29 13.37 5.37
CA TRP A 144 -14.41 12.66 6.27
C TRP A 144 -13.76 13.64 7.26
N CYS A 145 -13.78 13.27 8.52
CA CYS A 145 -13.26 14.10 9.62
C CYS A 145 -12.19 13.34 10.40
N GLY A 146 -10.97 13.82 10.35
CA GLY A 146 -9.85 13.30 11.12
C GLY A 146 -10.01 13.62 12.61
N VAL A 147 -9.64 12.70 13.49
CA VAL A 147 -9.77 12.84 14.95
C VAL A 147 -8.44 12.59 15.64
N SER A 148 -8.33 13.12 16.85
CA SER A 148 -7.18 12.84 17.72
C SER A 148 -6.99 11.32 17.88
N THR A 149 -5.83 10.85 17.49
CA THR A 149 -5.52 9.42 17.40
C THR A 149 -4.32 9.09 18.28
N ALA A 150 -4.47 8.14 19.18
CA ALA A 150 -3.36 7.59 19.97
C ALA A 150 -2.67 6.47 19.16
N LEU A 151 -1.37 6.60 18.97
CA LEU A 151 -0.52 5.62 18.28
C LEU A 151 0.21 4.75 19.32
N ASP A 152 0.15 3.45 19.12
CA ASP A 152 0.96 2.45 19.81
C ASP A 152 1.76 1.68 18.74
N GLU A 153 2.98 2.16 18.49
CA GLU A 153 3.83 1.59 17.45
C GLU A 153 4.24 0.14 17.75
N ALA A 154 4.42 -0.20 19.02
CA ALA A 154 4.83 -1.55 19.43
C ALA A 154 3.76 -2.60 19.16
N GLN A 155 2.48 -2.19 19.19
CA GLN A 155 1.35 -3.05 18.89
C GLN A 155 0.73 -2.79 17.51
N HIS A 156 1.32 -1.95 16.69
CA HIS A 156 0.82 -1.53 15.37
C HIS A 156 -0.66 -1.12 15.45
N ARG A 157 -0.99 -0.24 16.40
CA ARG A 157 -2.36 0.07 16.77
C ARG A 157 -2.60 1.58 16.84
N LEU A 158 -3.72 1.98 16.23
CA LEU A 158 -4.29 3.33 16.33
C LEU A 158 -5.56 3.25 17.18
N THR A 159 -5.72 4.16 18.12
CA THR A 159 -6.88 4.14 19.03
C THR A 159 -7.54 5.49 19.10
N VAL A 160 -8.87 5.49 19.03
CA VAL A 160 -9.72 6.66 19.23
C VAL A 160 -10.81 6.35 20.25
N ALA A 161 -11.34 7.39 20.91
CA ALA A 161 -12.50 7.30 21.78
C ALA A 161 -13.65 8.07 21.15
N THR A 162 -14.82 7.44 20.95
CA THR A 162 -15.97 8.06 20.31
C THR A 162 -17.26 7.78 21.03
N THR A 163 -18.22 8.71 20.96
CA THR A 163 -19.59 8.54 21.46
C THR A 163 -20.62 8.30 20.37
N HIS A 164 -20.20 8.13 19.12
CA HIS A 164 -21.05 7.85 17.98
C HIS A 164 -20.39 6.88 17.02
N PHE A 165 -21.18 6.23 16.16
CA PHE A 165 -20.69 5.39 15.08
C PHE A 165 -21.18 5.89 13.72
N SER A 166 -20.34 5.64 12.72
CA SER A 166 -20.52 5.94 11.30
C SER A 166 -19.58 5.06 10.47
N ASP A 167 -19.16 5.51 9.29
CA ASP A 167 -18.06 4.92 8.53
C ASP A 167 -16.73 5.44 9.07
N TRP A 168 -15.74 4.56 9.25
CA TRP A 168 -14.45 4.83 9.87
C TRP A 168 -13.31 4.28 9.03
N VAL A 169 -12.18 5.00 9.02
CA VAL A 169 -10.96 4.61 8.30
C VAL A 169 -9.74 5.15 9.05
N TRP A 170 -8.59 4.54 8.86
CA TRP A 170 -7.31 5.18 9.18
C TRP A 170 -6.58 5.56 7.87
N PHE A 171 -5.71 6.57 7.93
CA PHE A 171 -4.99 7.13 6.80
C PHE A 171 -3.68 7.75 7.23
N ASP A 172 -2.80 8.03 6.27
CA ASP A 172 -1.54 8.75 6.51
C ASP A 172 -1.69 10.23 6.18
N LEU A 173 -1.17 11.11 7.07
CA LEU A 173 -1.04 12.54 6.79
C LEU A 173 0.00 12.82 5.70
N LEU A 174 1.02 11.96 5.61
CA LEU A 174 2.04 11.99 4.57
C LEU A 174 2.11 10.62 3.91
N SER A 175 2.04 10.57 2.60
CA SER A 175 2.14 9.31 1.85
C SER A 175 3.06 9.45 0.66
N LEU A 176 3.83 8.40 0.40
CA LEU A 176 4.65 8.26 -0.81
C LEU A 176 3.86 7.44 -1.83
N ARG A 177 3.25 8.14 -2.78
CA ARG A 177 2.45 7.53 -3.84
C ARG A 177 3.32 7.11 -5.00
N LYS A 178 3.05 5.96 -5.55
CA LYS A 178 3.61 5.45 -6.81
C LYS A 178 2.52 5.36 -7.88
N GLU A 179 2.87 5.64 -9.12
CA GLU A 179 1.93 5.56 -10.24
C GLU A 179 1.54 4.13 -10.57
N ARG A 180 2.47 3.16 -10.36
CA ARG A 180 2.31 1.74 -10.67
C ARG A 180 2.98 0.88 -9.61
N GLU A 181 2.38 -0.28 -9.34
CA GLU A 181 2.94 -1.28 -8.43
C GLU A 181 4.10 -2.06 -9.05
N SER A 182 4.05 -2.29 -10.37
CA SER A 182 5.05 -3.05 -11.10
C SER A 182 5.41 -2.41 -12.44
N ILE A 183 6.58 -2.75 -12.97
CA ILE A 183 7.12 -2.20 -14.22
C ILE A 183 8.11 -3.19 -14.87
N GLY A 184 8.10 -3.21 -16.21
CA GLY A 184 9.07 -3.95 -17.03
C GLY A 184 10.37 -3.18 -17.29
N ALA A 185 11.28 -3.82 -18.03
CA ALA A 185 12.60 -3.29 -18.36
C ALA A 185 12.54 -1.94 -19.09
N GLY A 186 13.39 -1.01 -18.63
CA GLY A 186 13.47 0.35 -19.17
C GLY A 186 12.26 1.24 -18.89
N GLY A 187 11.23 0.70 -18.21
CA GLY A 187 10.05 1.46 -17.83
C GLY A 187 10.34 2.49 -16.72
N THR A 188 9.41 3.42 -16.52
CA THR A 188 9.50 4.47 -15.51
C THR A 188 8.29 4.46 -14.58
N VAL A 189 8.49 4.87 -13.32
CA VAL A 189 7.45 5.11 -12.34
C VAL A 189 7.62 6.48 -11.74
N ASN A 190 6.56 7.27 -11.78
CA ASN A 190 6.50 8.53 -11.06
C ASN A 190 6.15 8.28 -9.59
N LEU A 191 6.93 8.89 -8.72
CA LEU A 191 6.75 8.89 -7.27
C LEU A 191 6.41 10.30 -6.83
N GLN A 192 5.41 10.42 -5.95
CA GLN A 192 4.94 11.70 -5.44
C GLN A 192 4.78 11.64 -3.92
N LEU A 193 5.39 12.58 -3.23
CA LEU A 193 5.20 12.75 -1.80
C LEU A 193 4.01 13.69 -1.58
N LEU A 194 2.91 13.12 -1.13
CA LEU A 194 1.65 13.81 -0.90
C LEU A 194 1.41 14.06 0.59
N GLN A 195 0.66 15.10 0.88
CA GLN A 195 0.15 15.41 2.21
C GLN A 195 -1.38 15.48 2.21
N GLN A 196 -2.01 15.03 3.30
CA GLN A 196 -3.42 15.22 3.53
C GLN A 196 -3.69 16.68 3.90
N VAL A 197 -4.51 17.35 3.11
CA VAL A 197 -4.94 18.71 3.43
C VAL A 197 -5.98 18.65 4.55
N LEU A 198 -5.70 19.38 5.63
CA LEU A 198 -6.61 19.50 6.77
C LEU A 198 -7.43 20.77 6.65
N GLY A 199 -8.72 20.69 6.94
CA GLY A 199 -9.61 21.82 7.05
C GLY A 199 -9.61 22.41 8.46
N GLU A 200 -10.55 23.30 8.72
CA GLU A 200 -10.75 23.86 10.06
C GLU A 200 -11.28 22.81 11.04
N LEU A 201 -11.07 23.08 12.34
CA LEU A 201 -11.71 22.31 13.41
C LEU A 201 -13.22 22.39 13.25
N VAL A 202 -13.83 21.24 13.15
CA VAL A 202 -15.29 21.10 13.19
C VAL A 202 -15.65 20.81 14.63
N PRO A 203 -16.35 21.71 15.33
CA PRO A 203 -16.85 21.44 16.67
C PRO A 203 -17.87 20.30 16.57
N ALA A 204 -17.40 19.08 16.66
CA ALA A 204 -18.28 17.94 16.86
C ALA A 204 -18.63 17.91 18.34
N ASN A 205 -19.89 17.65 18.65
CA ASN A 205 -20.45 17.74 20.00
C ASN A 205 -19.73 16.89 21.07
N HIS A 206 -18.63 16.20 20.79
CA HIS A 206 -17.89 15.32 21.75
C HIS A 206 -16.46 14.95 21.38
N ILE A 207 -15.99 15.21 20.17
CA ILE A 207 -14.61 14.94 19.74
C ILE A 207 -14.19 16.07 18.84
N ASP A 208 -13.08 16.74 19.17
CA ASP A 208 -12.46 17.67 18.26
C ASP A 208 -12.07 16.93 16.99
N SER A 209 -12.62 17.36 15.87
CA SER A 209 -12.36 16.76 14.57
C SER A 209 -11.99 17.83 13.56
N VAL A 210 -11.23 17.45 12.56
CA VAL A 210 -10.82 18.32 11.46
C VAL A 210 -11.36 17.76 10.16
N SER A 211 -12.03 18.56 9.35
CA SER A 211 -12.48 18.12 8.03
C SER A 211 -11.28 17.81 7.13
N LEU A 212 -11.40 16.80 6.26
CA LEU A 212 -10.34 16.41 5.35
C LEU A 212 -10.64 16.96 3.95
N GLY A 213 -9.67 17.66 3.39
CA GLY A 213 -9.64 18.10 2.00
C GLY A 213 -9.09 17.01 1.07
N ALA A 214 -8.71 17.42 -0.13
CA ALA A 214 -8.00 16.54 -1.06
C ALA A 214 -6.55 16.33 -0.61
N MET A 215 -5.93 15.25 -1.10
CA MET A 215 -4.46 15.13 -1.04
C MET A 215 -3.83 16.18 -1.96
N ASP A 216 -2.71 16.74 -1.54
CA ASP A 216 -1.92 17.67 -2.32
C ASP A 216 -0.42 17.40 -2.16
N ASP A 217 0.40 17.98 -3.02
CA ASP A 217 1.85 17.84 -2.93
C ASP A 217 2.39 18.37 -1.61
N ILE A 218 3.45 17.74 -1.11
CA ILE A 218 4.16 18.21 0.08
C ILE A 218 4.60 19.68 -0.09
N GLY A 219 4.33 20.50 0.91
CA GLY A 219 4.59 21.95 0.90
C GLY A 219 3.32 22.81 0.83
N TYR A 220 2.13 22.23 0.67
CA TYR A 220 0.85 22.93 0.73
C TYR A 220 0.67 23.70 2.04
N TRP A 221 1.04 23.11 3.17
CA TRP A 221 0.89 23.72 4.50
C TRP A 221 1.76 24.94 4.73
N LYS A 222 2.63 25.32 3.77
CA LYS A 222 3.61 26.40 3.91
C LYS A 222 4.52 26.26 5.15
N GLU A 223 4.52 25.11 5.77
CA GLU A 223 5.45 24.79 6.83
C GLU A 223 6.84 24.58 6.23
N ASP A 224 7.87 24.91 6.99
CA ASP A 224 9.25 24.63 6.59
C ASP A 224 9.52 23.12 6.71
N VAL A 225 9.00 22.37 5.74
CA VAL A 225 9.27 20.96 5.57
C VAL A 225 10.42 20.80 4.58
N THR A 226 11.46 20.10 4.98
CA THR A 226 12.57 19.72 4.12
C THR A 226 12.35 18.31 3.64
N VAL A 227 12.38 18.10 2.32
CA VAL A 227 12.40 16.80 1.68
C VAL A 227 13.79 16.55 1.14
N SER A 228 14.38 15.41 1.47
CA SER A 228 15.77 15.10 1.15
C SER A 228 16.01 13.59 1.06
N ASN A 229 17.24 13.21 0.70
CA ASN A 229 17.73 11.83 0.77
C ASN A 229 16.85 10.80 0.03
N TRP A 230 16.35 11.18 -1.15
CA TRP A 230 15.82 10.20 -2.07
C TRP A 230 16.91 9.21 -2.44
N LYS A 231 16.67 7.94 -2.22
CA LYS A 231 17.61 6.88 -2.59
C LYS A 231 16.92 5.54 -2.83
N ILE A 232 17.54 4.72 -3.65
CA ILE A 232 17.25 3.31 -3.75
C ILE A 232 17.94 2.65 -2.54
N VAL A 233 17.15 2.00 -1.67
CA VAL A 233 17.65 1.26 -0.50
C VAL A 233 18.12 -0.12 -0.92
N SER A 234 17.35 -0.76 -1.80
CA SER A 234 17.66 -2.06 -2.37
C SER A 234 17.13 -2.18 -3.79
N GLY A 235 17.76 -3.04 -4.58
CA GLY A 235 17.38 -3.30 -5.98
C GLY A 235 18.11 -2.42 -6.98
N PRO A 236 18.01 -2.74 -8.28
CA PRO A 236 18.68 -2.02 -9.36
C PRO A 236 17.87 -0.82 -9.85
N GLY A 237 18.42 -0.02 -10.76
CA GLY A 237 17.74 1.08 -11.46
C GLY A 237 18.34 2.45 -11.16
N LYS A 238 17.63 3.50 -11.56
CA LYS A 238 18.00 4.90 -11.33
C LYS A 238 16.85 5.65 -10.70
N LEU A 239 17.16 6.63 -9.87
CA LEU A 239 16.20 7.48 -9.18
C LEU A 239 16.61 8.94 -9.38
N GLU A 240 15.70 9.74 -9.89
CA GLU A 240 15.91 11.17 -10.19
C GLU A 240 14.90 12.01 -9.43
N PRO A 241 15.31 12.62 -8.29
CA PRO A 241 14.43 13.54 -7.54
C PRO A 241 14.09 14.79 -8.36
N GLN A 242 12.86 15.26 -8.21
CA GLN A 242 12.33 16.43 -8.91
C GLN A 242 11.61 17.36 -7.93
N ALA A 243 11.62 18.65 -8.26
CA ALA A 243 10.84 19.63 -7.51
C ALA A 243 9.36 19.57 -7.93
N ASN A 244 8.48 19.52 -6.95
CA ASN A 244 7.04 19.61 -7.15
C ASN A 244 6.59 21.09 -7.38
N LYS A 245 5.29 21.31 -7.55
CA LYS A 245 4.71 22.65 -7.78
C LYS A 245 4.96 23.67 -6.67
N TYR A 246 5.34 23.23 -5.45
CA TYR A 246 5.71 24.09 -4.33
C TYR A 246 7.23 24.27 -4.19
N GLY A 247 8.02 23.78 -5.14
CA GLY A 247 9.47 23.88 -5.13
C GLY A 247 10.16 22.97 -4.10
N LYS A 248 9.45 21.96 -3.58
CA LYS A 248 10.01 20.94 -2.69
C LYS A 248 10.47 19.74 -3.54
N LEU A 249 11.53 19.05 -3.13
CA LEU A 249 11.96 17.80 -3.75
C LEU A 249 10.98 16.66 -3.40
N GLY A 250 9.69 16.90 -3.65
CA GLY A 250 8.60 16.00 -3.30
C GLY A 250 8.30 14.93 -4.35
N ASP A 251 8.87 15.05 -5.52
CA ASP A 251 8.65 14.11 -6.62
C ASP A 251 9.95 13.37 -6.95
N ALA A 252 9.84 12.21 -7.57
CA ALA A 252 10.96 11.50 -8.15
C ALA A 252 10.51 10.63 -9.32
N VAL A 253 11.42 10.38 -10.25
CA VAL A 253 11.22 9.39 -11.32
C VAL A 253 12.16 8.23 -11.07
N TYR A 254 11.61 7.04 -10.93
CA TYR A 254 12.38 5.81 -10.93
C TYR A 254 12.40 5.23 -12.34
N THR A 255 13.56 4.77 -12.80
CA THR A 255 13.75 4.09 -14.09
C THR A 255 14.33 2.70 -13.87
N ALA A 256 13.63 1.67 -14.34
CA ALA A 256 14.09 0.30 -14.31
C ALA A 256 15.31 0.05 -15.19
N PRO A 257 16.13 -0.96 -14.90
CA PRO A 257 17.19 -1.40 -15.81
C PRO A 257 16.67 -1.76 -17.20
N ALA A 258 17.52 -1.64 -18.20
CA ALA A 258 17.19 -2.04 -19.57
C ALA A 258 16.95 -3.56 -19.72
N ILE A 259 17.41 -4.37 -18.77
CA ILE A 259 17.23 -5.83 -18.74
C ILE A 259 16.85 -6.23 -17.31
N ILE A 260 15.77 -6.98 -17.17
CA ILE A 260 15.31 -7.59 -15.91
C ILE A 260 15.30 -9.10 -16.13
N ASN A 261 16.21 -9.81 -15.45
CA ASN A 261 16.34 -11.27 -15.59
C ASN A 261 15.38 -12.04 -14.68
N GLU A 262 15.03 -11.47 -13.54
CA GLU A 262 14.18 -12.10 -12.53
C GLU A 262 13.30 -11.04 -11.84
N ALA A 263 12.15 -11.47 -11.33
CA ALA A 263 11.28 -10.57 -10.57
C ALA A 263 12.02 -10.11 -9.31
N THR A 264 12.15 -8.80 -9.14
CA THR A 264 12.94 -8.18 -8.07
C THR A 264 12.17 -7.00 -7.50
N GLU A 265 12.07 -6.90 -6.17
CA GLU A 265 11.56 -5.70 -5.52
C GLU A 265 12.66 -4.64 -5.44
N VAL A 266 12.30 -3.43 -5.80
CA VAL A 266 13.12 -2.22 -5.57
C VAL A 266 12.48 -1.45 -4.43
N GLU A 267 13.26 -1.20 -3.38
CA GLU A 267 12.83 -0.38 -2.26
C GLU A 267 13.41 1.03 -2.36
N ILE A 268 12.55 2.02 -2.31
CA ILE A 268 12.89 3.43 -2.45
C ILE A 268 12.52 4.17 -1.17
N GLN A 269 13.42 5.04 -0.73
CA GLN A 269 13.30 5.85 0.48
C GLN A 269 13.32 7.34 0.14
N VAL A 270 12.53 8.10 0.91
CA VAL A 270 12.64 9.56 1.00
C VAL A 270 12.60 9.99 2.47
N GLU A 271 13.33 11.04 2.81
CA GLU A 271 13.33 11.64 4.14
C GLU A 271 12.56 12.95 4.16
N VAL A 272 11.72 13.10 5.17
CA VAL A 272 10.93 14.31 5.41
C VAL A 272 11.21 14.79 6.83
N GLU A 273 11.57 16.06 6.98
CA GLU A 273 11.86 16.67 8.27
C GLU A 273 11.16 18.00 8.39
N SER A 274 10.49 18.25 9.52
CA SER A 274 9.96 19.55 9.86
C SER A 274 11.03 20.38 10.57
N LYS A 275 11.29 21.58 10.08
CA LYS A 275 12.22 22.55 10.70
C LYS A 275 11.89 22.86 12.17
N TYR A 276 10.62 22.81 12.51
CA TYR A 276 10.16 23.13 13.87
C TYR A 276 9.94 21.88 14.73
N GLY A 277 10.14 20.69 14.19
CA GLY A 277 9.91 19.41 14.88
C GLY A 277 8.44 19.04 15.06
N TYR A 278 7.52 19.74 14.39
CA TYR A 278 6.08 19.45 14.39
C TYR A 278 5.42 19.87 13.06
N ILE A 279 4.23 19.33 12.82
CA ILE A 279 3.30 19.77 11.77
C ILE A 279 2.02 20.28 12.42
N SER A 280 1.28 21.13 11.70
CA SER A 280 -0.03 21.61 12.12
C SER A 280 -1.02 20.43 12.15
N ASP A 281 -1.64 20.21 13.29
CA ASP A 281 -2.69 19.22 13.50
C ASP A 281 -3.69 19.78 14.52
N PRO A 282 -4.79 20.36 14.05
CA PRO A 282 -5.78 20.96 14.94
C PRO A 282 -6.36 20.01 15.98
N THR A 283 -6.29 18.69 15.76
CA THR A 283 -6.79 17.66 16.69
C THR A 283 -5.78 17.29 17.78
N ALA A 284 -4.52 17.69 17.60
CA ALA A 284 -3.46 17.43 18.56
C ALA A 284 -3.41 18.49 19.68
N PRO A 285 -2.82 18.19 20.85
CA PRO A 285 -2.61 19.18 21.90
C PRO A 285 -1.86 20.40 21.37
N ASN A 286 -2.39 21.60 21.66
CA ASN A 286 -1.86 22.88 21.18
C ASN A 286 -1.85 23.04 19.64
N GLY A 287 -2.69 22.27 18.91
CA GLY A 287 -2.78 22.34 17.45
C GLY A 287 -1.53 21.85 16.73
N ARG A 288 -0.69 21.05 17.37
CA ARG A 288 0.62 20.61 16.84
C ARG A 288 0.85 19.13 17.09
N ARG A 289 1.20 18.41 16.04
CA ARG A 289 1.67 17.04 16.12
C ARG A 289 3.20 17.04 16.04
N LYS A 290 3.84 16.48 17.04
CA LYS A 290 5.30 16.30 17.02
C LYS A 290 5.68 15.41 15.85
N LEU A 291 6.57 15.90 15.00
CA LEU A 291 7.08 15.20 13.86
C LEU A 291 8.59 15.38 13.83
N GLY A 292 9.32 14.32 14.08
CA GLY A 292 10.76 14.31 13.91
C GLY A 292 11.14 14.13 12.43
N LYS A 293 12.31 13.55 12.21
CA LYS A 293 12.72 13.07 10.90
C LYS A 293 11.95 11.80 10.57
N LEU A 294 11.22 11.80 9.49
CA LEU A 294 10.48 10.67 8.96
C LEU A 294 11.24 10.04 7.80
N ILE A 295 11.12 8.74 7.70
CA ILE A 295 11.59 7.95 6.56
C ILE A 295 10.35 7.29 5.97
N LEU A 296 10.02 7.65 4.73
CA LEU A 296 8.97 6.98 3.98
C LEU A 296 9.61 6.01 3.00
N LEU A 297 9.03 4.83 2.92
CA LEU A 297 9.48 3.73 2.07
C LEU A 297 8.37 3.37 1.09
N THR A 298 8.73 2.96 -0.10
CA THR A 298 7.82 2.31 -1.05
C THR A 298 8.57 1.26 -1.85
N LYS A 299 7.83 0.30 -2.39
CA LYS A 299 8.39 -0.81 -3.15
C LYS A 299 7.80 -0.83 -4.55
N ILE A 300 8.63 -1.13 -5.54
CA ILE A 300 8.24 -1.33 -6.95
C ILE A 300 8.68 -2.72 -7.34
N LEU A 301 7.77 -3.52 -7.90
CA LEU A 301 8.09 -4.83 -8.45
C LEU A 301 8.62 -4.67 -9.87
N LEU A 302 9.84 -5.14 -10.12
CA LEU A 302 10.39 -5.29 -11.45
C LEU A 302 9.94 -6.61 -12.04
N GLU A 303 9.22 -6.56 -13.15
CA GLU A 303 8.76 -7.73 -13.86
C GLU A 303 9.69 -8.06 -15.03
N PRO A 304 10.19 -9.30 -15.12
CA PRO A 304 10.99 -9.70 -16.27
C PRO A 304 10.16 -9.62 -17.56
N ASP A 305 10.78 -9.14 -18.63
CA ASP A 305 10.14 -9.09 -19.96
C ASP A 305 10.06 -10.45 -20.64
N HIS A 306 10.79 -11.41 -20.09
CA HIS A 306 10.89 -12.75 -20.63
C HIS A 306 10.99 -13.74 -19.49
N TYR A 307 9.97 -14.59 -19.32
CA TYR A 307 9.96 -15.61 -18.28
C TYR A 307 9.10 -16.82 -18.68
N PHE A 308 9.42 -17.96 -18.08
CA PHE A 308 8.60 -19.16 -18.10
C PHE A 308 8.70 -19.85 -16.74
N PHE A 309 7.61 -19.90 -16.02
CA PHE A 309 7.50 -20.61 -14.74
C PHE A 309 6.58 -21.82 -14.91
N LEU A 310 7.06 -22.99 -14.48
CA LEU A 310 6.31 -24.23 -14.44
C LEU A 310 6.16 -24.67 -12.98
N GLU A 311 4.95 -24.89 -12.54
CA GLU A 311 4.64 -25.52 -11.24
C GLU A 311 4.13 -26.93 -11.48
N VAL A 312 4.73 -27.92 -10.82
CA VAL A 312 4.35 -29.33 -10.88
C VAL A 312 4.11 -29.82 -9.47
N ASP A 313 2.88 -30.25 -9.16
CA ASP A 313 2.44 -30.64 -7.81
C ASP A 313 2.87 -29.64 -6.71
N GLY A 314 2.76 -28.33 -6.99
CA GLY A 314 3.15 -27.24 -6.09
C GLY A 314 4.64 -26.91 -6.07
N VAL A 315 5.49 -27.64 -6.79
CA VAL A 315 6.92 -27.34 -6.91
C VAL A 315 7.16 -26.46 -8.13
N ARG A 316 7.69 -25.24 -7.90
CA ARG A 316 7.97 -24.26 -8.96
C ARG A 316 9.35 -24.50 -9.56
N HIS A 317 9.40 -24.49 -10.89
CA HIS A 317 10.61 -24.56 -11.72
C HIS A 317 10.71 -23.28 -12.56
N ASP A 318 11.83 -22.61 -12.49
CA ASP A 318 12.16 -21.49 -13.38
C ASP A 318 12.78 -22.07 -14.67
N LEU A 319 12.11 -21.83 -15.79
CA LEU A 319 12.51 -22.25 -17.13
C LEU A 319 12.81 -21.05 -18.04
N SER A 320 12.89 -19.84 -17.48
CA SER A 320 12.94 -18.60 -18.25
C SER A 320 14.13 -18.53 -19.21
N LYS A 321 15.31 -18.99 -18.79
CA LYS A 321 16.56 -18.93 -19.58
C LYS A 321 16.48 -19.68 -20.91
N GLY A 322 15.74 -20.80 -20.96
CA GLY A 322 15.59 -21.64 -22.16
C GLY A 322 14.28 -21.42 -22.91
N ALA A 323 13.50 -20.42 -22.50
CA ALA A 323 12.17 -20.24 -23.05
C ALA A 323 12.20 -19.61 -24.45
N SER A 324 11.39 -20.15 -25.33
CA SER A 324 11.18 -19.67 -26.70
C SER A 324 9.72 -19.82 -27.12
N GLY A 325 9.26 -18.95 -27.99
CA GLY A 325 7.90 -18.99 -28.50
C GLY A 325 7.82 -18.51 -29.93
N ALA A 326 6.90 -19.08 -30.70
CA ALA A 326 6.65 -18.72 -32.08
C ALA A 326 5.18 -18.89 -32.45
N VAL A 327 4.71 -18.09 -33.38
CA VAL A 327 3.44 -18.24 -34.07
C VAL A 327 3.74 -18.63 -35.50
N MET A 328 3.60 -19.90 -35.83
CA MET A 328 3.94 -20.46 -37.14
C MET A 328 2.95 -21.57 -37.55
N GLY A 329 2.65 -21.65 -38.87
CA GLY A 329 1.87 -22.77 -39.41
C GLY A 329 0.47 -22.93 -38.83
N GLY A 330 -0.16 -21.86 -38.37
CA GLY A 330 -1.50 -21.95 -37.74
C GLY A 330 -1.47 -22.35 -36.28
N GLN A 331 -0.31 -22.30 -35.63
CA GLN A 331 -0.12 -22.67 -34.23
C GLN A 331 0.71 -21.64 -33.47
N ILE A 332 0.41 -21.51 -32.19
CA ILE A 332 1.27 -20.87 -31.21
C ILE A 332 2.02 -21.96 -30.47
N THR A 333 3.32 -21.90 -30.43
CA THR A 333 4.15 -22.86 -29.69
C THR A 333 5.05 -22.13 -28.73
N VAL A 334 5.07 -22.57 -27.47
CA VAL A 334 6.00 -22.07 -26.45
C VAL A 334 6.70 -23.28 -25.84
N SER A 335 8.02 -23.20 -25.74
CA SER A 335 8.82 -24.29 -25.17
C SER A 335 9.94 -23.76 -24.30
N SER A 336 10.31 -24.54 -23.29
CA SER A 336 11.44 -24.26 -22.45
C SER A 336 12.00 -25.49 -21.78
N ALA A 337 13.26 -25.39 -21.33
CA ALA A 337 13.92 -26.41 -20.52
C ALA A 337 14.97 -25.75 -19.61
N ASN A 338 15.25 -26.38 -18.46
CA ASN A 338 16.32 -25.98 -17.56
C ASN A 338 17.44 -27.04 -17.50
N GLU A 339 18.54 -26.64 -16.86
CA GLU A 339 19.72 -27.51 -16.69
C GLU A 339 19.43 -28.74 -15.80
N ALA A 340 18.41 -28.69 -14.96
CA ALA A 340 17.96 -29.81 -14.14
C ALA A 340 17.17 -30.90 -14.97
N GLY A 341 16.96 -30.66 -16.28
CA GLY A 341 16.31 -31.59 -17.18
C GLY A 341 14.76 -31.52 -17.15
N VAL A 342 14.18 -30.54 -16.48
CA VAL A 342 12.75 -30.23 -16.58
C VAL A 342 12.51 -29.49 -17.88
N ALA A 343 11.55 -29.96 -18.70
CA ALA A 343 11.21 -29.31 -19.96
C ALA A 343 9.69 -29.27 -20.16
N VAL A 344 9.24 -28.27 -20.91
CA VAL A 344 7.84 -28.08 -21.26
C VAL A 344 7.71 -27.66 -22.72
N THR A 345 6.68 -28.14 -23.38
CA THR A 345 6.21 -27.67 -24.68
C THR A 345 4.70 -27.47 -24.60
N LEU A 346 4.24 -26.28 -24.86
CA LEU A 346 2.85 -25.89 -24.94
C LEU A 346 2.54 -25.49 -26.38
N GLY A 347 1.48 -26.03 -26.95
CA GLY A 347 1.01 -25.68 -28.28
C GLY A 347 -0.48 -25.38 -28.29
N CYS A 348 -0.87 -24.25 -28.93
CA CYS A 348 -2.26 -23.93 -29.20
C CYS A 348 -2.52 -24.01 -30.71
N PHE A 349 -3.55 -24.75 -31.12
CA PHE A 349 -3.95 -24.85 -32.52
C PHE A 349 -4.78 -23.64 -32.93
N GLY A 350 -4.10 -22.49 -33.05
CA GLY A 350 -4.63 -21.18 -33.43
C GLY A 350 -3.53 -20.16 -33.47
N ILE A 351 -3.82 -18.96 -33.97
CA ILE A 351 -2.83 -17.87 -34.15
C ILE A 351 -3.23 -16.59 -33.40
N GLY A 352 -4.34 -16.60 -32.69
CA GLY A 352 -4.88 -15.43 -31.99
C GLY A 352 -4.80 -15.53 -30.48
N SER A 353 -4.93 -14.40 -29.83
CA SER A 353 -5.17 -14.35 -28.40
C SER A 353 -6.51 -14.99 -28.04
N GLY A 354 -6.57 -15.75 -26.96
CA GLY A 354 -7.79 -16.42 -26.54
C GLY A 354 -7.59 -17.54 -25.54
N THR A 355 -8.68 -18.25 -25.27
CA THR A 355 -8.73 -19.42 -24.39
C THR A 355 -8.81 -20.69 -25.22
N TYR A 356 -7.91 -21.61 -24.95
CA TYR A 356 -7.74 -22.89 -25.66
C TYR A 356 -7.95 -24.04 -24.68
N PRO A 357 -9.08 -24.74 -24.70
CA PRO A 357 -9.27 -25.98 -23.93
C PRO A 357 -8.30 -27.06 -24.38
N GLY A 358 -8.06 -28.06 -23.50
CA GLY A 358 -7.22 -29.20 -23.82
C GLY A 358 -7.74 -29.98 -25.02
N GLY A 359 -6.84 -30.29 -25.97
CA GLY A 359 -7.19 -31.00 -27.19
C GLY A 359 -6.15 -30.88 -28.29
N ILE A 360 -6.47 -31.44 -29.48
CA ILE A 360 -5.59 -31.43 -30.66
C ILE A 360 -6.25 -30.86 -31.91
N LYS A 361 -7.46 -30.30 -31.79
CA LYS A 361 -8.19 -29.70 -32.92
C LYS A 361 -7.94 -28.20 -32.96
N ALA A 362 -8.34 -27.55 -34.04
CA ALA A 362 -8.33 -26.10 -34.15
C ALA A 362 -9.11 -25.48 -32.99
N GLY A 363 -8.50 -24.50 -32.29
CA GLY A 363 -9.05 -23.88 -31.10
C GLY A 363 -8.76 -24.60 -29.79
N GLU A 364 -7.97 -25.65 -29.79
CA GLU A 364 -7.58 -26.43 -28.62
C GLU A 364 -6.07 -26.31 -28.33
N SER A 365 -5.62 -26.82 -27.19
CA SER A 365 -4.21 -26.77 -26.76
C SER A 365 -3.72 -28.13 -26.23
N PHE A 366 -2.42 -28.34 -26.40
CA PHE A 366 -1.73 -29.46 -25.77
C PHE A 366 -0.55 -28.97 -24.93
N ILE A 367 -0.18 -29.75 -23.92
CA ILE A 367 1.05 -29.54 -23.16
C ILE A 367 1.77 -30.89 -22.98
N LEU A 368 3.09 -30.82 -23.13
CA LEU A 368 4.02 -31.90 -22.84
C LEU A 368 4.97 -31.40 -21.74
N VAL A 369 5.03 -32.10 -20.61
CA VAL A 369 5.94 -31.80 -19.51
C VAL A 369 6.87 -32.99 -19.32
N SER A 370 8.16 -32.78 -19.39
CA SER A 370 9.19 -33.81 -19.16
C SER A 370 9.90 -33.51 -17.81
N ILE A 371 9.94 -34.52 -16.95
CA ILE A 371 10.50 -34.45 -15.60
C ILE A 371 11.50 -35.60 -15.40
N PRO A 372 12.69 -35.35 -14.82
CA PRO A 372 13.60 -36.38 -14.38
C PRO A 372 12.96 -37.25 -13.29
N ALA A 373 12.99 -38.57 -13.46
CA ALA A 373 12.49 -39.52 -12.46
C ALA A 373 13.39 -40.77 -12.45
N HIS A 374 14.00 -41.09 -11.32
CA HIS A 374 14.84 -42.30 -11.12
C HIS A 374 15.90 -42.51 -12.21
N GLY A 375 16.60 -41.49 -12.63
CA GLY A 375 17.63 -41.56 -13.67
C GLY A 375 17.11 -41.63 -15.11
N MET A 376 15.81 -41.61 -15.32
CA MET A 376 15.15 -41.52 -16.62
C MET A 376 14.33 -40.25 -16.73
N ARG A 377 13.94 -39.89 -17.96
CA ARG A 377 13.03 -38.78 -18.21
C ARG A 377 11.63 -39.34 -18.45
N ARG A 378 10.64 -38.89 -17.67
CA ARG A 378 9.22 -39.20 -17.92
C ARG A 378 8.56 -38.01 -18.58
N SER A 379 7.75 -38.28 -19.61
CA SER A 379 7.00 -37.28 -20.33
C SER A 379 5.51 -37.43 -20.03
N PHE A 380 4.93 -36.36 -19.52
CA PHE A 380 3.52 -36.23 -19.15
C PHE A 380 2.79 -35.40 -20.18
N HIS A 381 1.60 -35.82 -20.58
CA HIS A 381 0.76 -35.09 -21.54
C HIS A 381 -0.58 -34.73 -20.89
N ASN A 382 -1.24 -33.67 -21.37
CA ASN A 382 -2.61 -33.37 -20.96
C ASN A 382 -3.68 -34.24 -21.62
N VAL A 383 -3.28 -35.41 -22.12
CA VAL A 383 -4.15 -36.37 -22.79
C VAL A 383 -3.84 -37.76 -22.28
N TYR A 384 -4.89 -38.59 -22.10
CA TYR A 384 -4.79 -40.04 -21.92
C TYR A 384 -5.92 -40.75 -22.64
N VAL A 385 -5.71 -42.04 -22.94
CA VAL A 385 -6.68 -42.88 -23.61
C VAL A 385 -7.32 -43.81 -22.58
N GLN A 386 -8.63 -43.68 -22.40
CA GLN A 386 -9.42 -44.65 -21.63
C GLN A 386 -10.33 -45.40 -22.60
N CYS A 387 -9.78 -46.50 -23.14
CA CYS A 387 -10.33 -47.19 -24.28
C CYS A 387 -11.84 -47.39 -24.26
N PRO A 388 -12.56 -46.98 -25.32
CA PRO A 388 -12.04 -46.44 -26.58
C PRO A 388 -11.92 -44.90 -26.63
N GLU A 389 -12.17 -44.17 -25.52
CA GLU A 389 -12.29 -42.74 -25.47
C GLU A 389 -10.94 -42.05 -25.20
N ILE A 390 -10.78 -40.86 -25.77
CA ILE A 390 -9.61 -39.96 -25.53
C ILE A 390 -10.07 -38.81 -24.64
N HIS A 391 -9.38 -38.63 -23.53
CA HIS A 391 -9.65 -37.58 -22.56
C HIS A 391 -8.56 -36.52 -22.58
N TYR A 392 -8.95 -35.25 -22.53
CA TYR A 392 -8.07 -34.11 -22.47
C TYR A 392 -8.30 -33.31 -21.19
N SER A 393 -7.28 -32.72 -20.68
CA SER A 393 -7.32 -31.89 -19.47
C SER A 393 -6.68 -30.53 -19.71
N GLY A 394 -7.13 -29.53 -18.90
CA GLY A 394 -6.52 -28.23 -18.80
C GLY A 394 -7.05 -27.20 -19.79
N VAL A 395 -6.65 -25.98 -19.51
CA VAL A 395 -7.00 -24.77 -20.28
C VAL A 395 -5.75 -23.91 -20.41
N THR A 396 -5.52 -23.41 -21.60
CA THR A 396 -4.48 -22.42 -21.91
C THR A 396 -5.13 -21.09 -22.23
N GLU A 397 -4.66 -20.03 -21.60
CA GLU A 397 -4.99 -18.66 -21.98
C GLU A 397 -3.76 -18.03 -22.62
N VAL A 398 -3.90 -17.43 -23.79
CA VAL A 398 -2.80 -16.82 -24.54
C VAL A 398 -3.16 -15.41 -24.95
N GLY A 399 -2.25 -14.47 -24.69
CA GLY A 399 -2.20 -13.12 -25.24
C GLY A 399 -1.03 -13.00 -26.22
N ILE A 400 -1.28 -12.44 -27.39
CA ILE A 400 -0.25 -12.16 -28.39
C ILE A 400 -0.23 -10.66 -28.66
N THR A 401 0.96 -10.08 -28.55
CA THR A 401 1.22 -8.72 -28.92
C THR A 401 2.36 -8.68 -29.95
N ASP A 402 2.63 -7.53 -30.55
CA ASP A 402 3.75 -7.36 -31.52
C ASP A 402 5.13 -7.68 -30.90
N VAL A 403 5.22 -7.70 -29.55
CA VAL A 403 6.48 -7.86 -28.82
C VAL A 403 6.59 -9.13 -27.99
N ALA A 404 5.48 -9.79 -27.67
CA ALA A 404 5.49 -10.95 -26.78
C ALA A 404 4.32 -11.92 -27.02
N ILE A 405 4.57 -13.19 -26.67
CA ILE A 405 3.55 -14.23 -26.44
C ILE A 405 3.49 -14.43 -24.92
N GLU A 406 2.36 -14.16 -24.31
CA GLU A 406 2.18 -14.33 -22.87
C GLU A 406 0.96 -15.23 -22.58
N GLY A 407 0.96 -15.90 -21.43
CA GLY A 407 -0.18 -16.73 -21.11
C GLY A 407 0.01 -17.62 -19.89
N THR A 408 -1.01 -18.43 -19.68
CA THR A 408 -1.07 -19.42 -18.58
C THR A 408 -1.56 -20.76 -19.11
N PHE A 409 -1.19 -21.83 -18.45
CA PHE A 409 -1.83 -23.14 -18.53
C PHE A 409 -2.17 -23.62 -17.13
N SER A 410 -3.33 -24.26 -16.96
CA SER A 410 -3.70 -24.95 -15.73
C SER A 410 -4.42 -26.24 -16.06
N GLY A 411 -3.94 -27.37 -15.50
CA GLY A 411 -4.56 -28.69 -15.74
C GLY A 411 -3.79 -29.84 -15.14
N THR A 412 -4.24 -31.04 -15.46
CA THR A 412 -3.57 -32.30 -15.08
C THR A 412 -2.88 -32.89 -16.30
N VAL A 413 -1.65 -33.33 -16.11
CA VAL A 413 -0.90 -34.07 -17.13
C VAL A 413 -0.70 -35.54 -16.69
N TYR A 414 -0.67 -36.46 -17.64
CA TYR A 414 -0.71 -37.91 -17.43
C TYR A 414 0.50 -38.58 -18.07
N TYR A 415 1.07 -39.54 -17.38
CA TYR A 415 2.06 -40.45 -17.92
C TYR A 415 1.39 -41.82 -18.20
N SER A 416 1.47 -42.27 -19.44
CA SER A 416 0.93 -43.55 -19.85
C SER A 416 2.06 -44.44 -20.35
N ASP A 417 2.19 -45.62 -19.76
CA ASP A 417 3.07 -46.70 -20.17
C ASP A 417 2.28 -47.89 -20.77
N GLN A 418 0.96 -47.73 -20.91
CA GLN A 418 0.01 -48.70 -21.42
C GLN A 418 -0.85 -48.07 -22.52
N ALA A 419 -1.42 -48.89 -23.37
CA ALA A 419 -2.30 -48.46 -24.45
C ALA A 419 -3.63 -47.86 -23.96
N CYS A 420 -4.07 -48.20 -22.74
CA CYS A 420 -5.30 -47.72 -22.12
C CYS A 420 -5.05 -47.31 -20.67
N GLY A 421 -5.46 -46.09 -20.30
CA GLY A 421 -5.28 -45.54 -18.96
C GLY A 421 -3.98 -44.74 -18.82
N TYR A 422 -3.68 -44.42 -17.60
CA TYR A 422 -2.42 -43.74 -17.19
C TYR A 422 -1.91 -44.38 -15.90
N SER A 423 -0.58 -44.33 -15.69
CA SER A 423 0.06 -44.91 -14.51
C SER A 423 0.51 -43.84 -13.49
N ASP A 424 0.56 -42.58 -13.91
CA ASP A 424 0.91 -41.43 -13.04
C ASP A 424 0.25 -40.15 -13.57
N SER A 425 -0.01 -39.22 -12.69
CA SER A 425 -0.56 -37.87 -13.05
C SER A 425 0.03 -36.78 -12.21
N LYS A 426 0.10 -35.58 -12.76
CA LYS A 426 0.65 -34.38 -12.12
C LYS A 426 -0.27 -33.19 -12.32
N SER A 427 -0.48 -32.42 -11.26
CA SER A 427 -1.08 -31.07 -11.38
C SER A 427 -0.04 -30.13 -11.96
N VAL A 428 -0.39 -29.40 -13.00
CA VAL A 428 0.53 -28.48 -13.68
C VAL A 428 -0.09 -27.10 -13.84
N LYS A 429 0.71 -26.09 -13.51
CA LYS A 429 0.43 -24.70 -13.87
C LYS A 429 1.65 -24.11 -14.57
N CYS A 430 1.42 -23.36 -15.63
CA CYS A 430 2.45 -22.54 -16.28
C CYS A 430 2.03 -21.09 -16.30
N THR A 431 3.03 -20.21 -16.21
CA THR A 431 2.86 -18.78 -16.48
C THR A 431 4.08 -18.33 -17.28
N PHE A 432 3.85 -17.67 -18.40
CA PHE A 432 4.93 -17.31 -19.30
C PHE A 432 4.69 -15.95 -19.98
N LYS A 433 5.78 -15.29 -20.28
CA LYS A 433 5.86 -14.15 -21.19
C LYS A 433 7.14 -14.30 -22.01
N ILE A 434 6.99 -14.55 -23.28
CA ILE A 434 8.09 -14.84 -24.19
C ILE A 434 8.21 -13.72 -25.19
N LYS A 435 9.31 -12.98 -25.14
CA LYS A 435 9.59 -11.91 -26.06
C LYS A 435 9.73 -12.47 -27.50
N GLN A 436 9.02 -11.87 -28.45
CA GLN A 436 9.20 -12.17 -29.87
C GLN A 436 10.42 -11.38 -30.40
N HIS A 437 11.26 -12.05 -31.16
CA HIS A 437 12.47 -11.47 -31.79
C HIS A 437 12.23 -11.17 -33.26
#